data_3b62fabab38a6063d9cbbf161ec96bbc
#
_entry.id   3b62fabab38a6063d9cbbf161ec96bbc
#
_cell.length_a   1.000
_cell.length_b   1.000
_cell.length_c   1.000
_cell.angle_alpha   90.00
_cell.angle_beta   90.00
_cell.angle_gamma   90.00
#
_symmetry.space_group_name_H-M   'P 1'
#
loop_
_entity.id
_entity.type
_entity.pdbx_description
1 polymer ?
#
loop_
_entity_poly.entity_id
_entity_poly.type
_entity_poly.pdbx_seq_one_letter_code
_entity_poly.pdbx_strand_id
1 'polypeptide(L)'
;LQFEADRLAGARFHQLVHQLFLGVSLPKLSQMAKNDPDTRVATWFEAFTTTFPQTLPGELFPEYTLGVTLGGQELTAKYDLLQCDSGHFTIYDWKTSRRQPSKTWLAGQMQSRVFPLVLALHLDEINQPFTELRMVYWEAAQPERPYIFKSTAQTLAEDQAFILALMQKINRLSPADF
;
A
#
# COMPACT_ATOMS: atom_id res chain seq x y z
N LEU A 1 23.74 -0.45 -9.36
CA LEU A 1 24.23 0.06 -8.06
C LEU A 1 23.25 1.07 -7.46
N GLN A 2 22.82 2.14 -8.18
CA GLN A 2 21.91 3.16 -7.62
C GLN A 2 20.50 2.63 -7.31
N PHE A 3 19.91 1.88 -8.23
CA PHE A 3 18.58 1.26 -8.05
C PHE A 3 18.55 0.33 -6.83
N GLU A 4 19.59 -0.45 -6.61
CA GLU A 4 19.72 -1.35 -5.46
C GLU A 4 19.79 -0.57 -4.14
N ALA A 5 20.57 0.52 -4.10
CA ALA A 5 20.64 1.40 -2.93
C ALA A 5 19.28 2.04 -2.63
N ASP A 6 18.54 2.49 -3.64
CA ASP A 6 17.21 3.07 -3.48
C ASP A 6 16.21 2.05 -2.93
N ARG A 7 16.25 0.82 -3.45
CA ARG A 7 15.39 -0.29 -2.98
C ARG A 7 15.68 -0.65 -1.51
N LEU A 8 16.96 -0.74 -1.14
CA LEU A 8 17.38 -1.06 0.23
C LEU A 8 17.01 0.04 1.22
N ALA A 9 17.22 1.31 0.87
CA ALA A 9 16.81 2.43 1.72
C ALA A 9 15.30 2.45 1.93
N GLY A 10 14.51 2.24 0.87
CA GLY A 10 13.06 2.11 0.96
C GLY A 10 12.63 0.98 1.89
N ALA A 11 13.22 -0.21 1.74
CA ALA A 11 12.89 -1.36 2.60
C ALA A 11 13.18 -1.08 4.09
N ARG A 12 14.29 -0.40 4.41
CA ARG A 12 14.61 -0.03 5.80
C ARG A 12 13.64 1.01 6.36
N PHE A 13 13.22 1.98 5.56
CA PHE A 13 12.17 2.91 5.94
C PHE A 13 10.85 2.19 6.26
N HIS A 14 10.37 1.30 5.37
CA HIS A 14 9.16 0.49 5.62
C HIS A 14 9.29 -0.33 6.90
N GLN A 15 10.46 -0.92 7.15
CA GLN A 15 10.70 -1.67 8.39
C GLN A 15 10.58 -0.79 9.64
N LEU A 16 11.10 0.44 9.64
CA LEU A 16 10.97 1.37 10.76
C LEU A 16 9.51 1.75 11.01
N VAL A 17 8.76 2.05 9.94
CA VAL A 17 7.33 2.38 10.03
C VAL A 17 6.52 1.18 10.53
N HIS A 18 6.80 -0.03 10.04
CA HIS A 18 6.19 -1.25 10.54
C HIS A 18 6.42 -1.43 12.05
N GLN A 19 7.67 -1.28 12.52
CA GLN A 19 8.01 -1.38 13.95
C GLN A 19 7.31 -0.30 14.79
N LEU A 20 7.09 0.90 14.23
CA LEU A 20 6.35 1.96 14.90
C LEU A 20 4.90 1.51 15.19
N PHE A 21 4.22 0.93 14.19
CA PHE A 21 2.86 0.40 14.35
C PHE A 21 2.79 -0.84 15.24
N LEU A 22 3.89 -1.57 15.42
CA LEU A 22 4.02 -2.65 16.41
C LEU A 22 4.31 -2.14 17.84
N GLY A 23 4.36 -0.83 18.06
CA GLY A 23 4.52 -0.21 19.38
C GLY A 23 5.98 -0.06 19.84
N VAL A 24 6.95 -0.21 18.94
CA VAL A 24 8.35 0.15 19.28
C VAL A 24 8.44 1.65 19.47
N SER A 25 9.10 2.09 20.56
CA SER A 25 9.14 3.50 20.96
C SER A 25 9.77 4.40 19.89
N LEU A 26 9.13 5.54 19.62
CA LEU A 26 9.58 6.52 18.65
C LEU A 26 11.04 6.99 18.87
N PRO A 27 11.50 7.29 20.11
CA PRO A 27 12.90 7.68 20.32
C PRO A 27 13.89 6.61 19.87
N LYS A 28 13.60 5.32 20.11
CA LYS A 28 14.44 4.21 19.67
C LYS A 28 14.49 4.12 18.15
N LEU A 29 13.34 4.19 17.47
CA LEU A 29 13.27 4.13 16.02
C LEU A 29 13.94 5.34 15.36
N SER A 30 13.77 6.54 15.93
CA SER A 30 14.45 7.76 15.45
C SER A 30 15.98 7.64 15.57
N GLN A 31 16.48 7.01 16.64
CA GLN A 31 17.91 6.74 16.77
C GLN A 31 18.40 5.71 15.75
N MET A 32 17.62 4.66 15.51
CA MET A 32 17.94 3.67 14.46
C MET A 32 17.98 4.32 13.08
N ALA A 33 16.99 5.16 12.75
CA ALA A 33 16.94 5.91 11.49
C ALA A 33 18.15 6.82 11.30
N LYS A 34 18.59 7.53 12.36
CA LYS A 34 19.78 8.41 12.35
C LYS A 34 21.08 7.65 12.15
N ASN A 35 21.14 6.39 12.60
CA ASN A 35 22.31 5.54 12.48
C ASN A 35 22.31 4.73 11.15
N ASP A 36 21.27 4.89 10.31
CA ASP A 36 21.24 4.22 9.02
C ASP A 36 22.35 4.75 8.09
N PRO A 37 23.06 3.89 7.35
CA PRO A 37 24.11 4.30 6.42
C PRO A 37 23.58 5.19 5.27
N ASP A 38 22.27 5.14 4.99
CA ASP A 38 21.63 6.02 4.01
C ASP A 38 20.84 7.11 4.73
N THR A 39 21.37 8.33 4.72
CA THR A 39 20.77 9.49 5.41
C THR A 39 19.33 9.80 5.00
N ARG A 40 18.89 9.33 3.83
CA ARG A 40 17.50 9.48 3.38
C ARG A 40 16.51 8.78 4.31
N VAL A 41 16.91 7.65 4.90
CA VAL A 41 16.05 6.89 5.83
C VAL A 41 15.68 7.74 7.03
N ALA A 42 16.64 8.47 7.61
CA ALA A 42 16.38 9.39 8.71
C ALA A 42 15.43 10.52 8.29
N THR A 43 15.69 11.13 7.13
CA THR A 43 14.85 12.23 6.59
C THR A 43 13.42 11.76 6.33
N TRP A 44 13.23 10.60 5.72
CA TRP A 44 11.90 10.04 5.44
C TRP A 44 11.14 9.67 6.72
N PHE A 45 11.86 9.07 7.69
CA PHE A 45 11.25 8.67 8.96
C PHE A 45 10.83 9.89 9.80
N GLU A 46 11.64 10.95 9.84
CA GLU A 46 11.29 12.21 10.47
C GLU A 46 10.07 12.86 9.79
N ALA A 47 10.08 12.95 8.46
CA ALA A 47 8.95 13.47 7.69
C ALA A 47 7.67 12.66 7.97
N PHE A 48 7.76 11.33 7.99
CA PHE A 48 6.63 10.46 8.28
C PHE A 48 6.06 10.73 9.67
N THR A 49 6.89 10.72 10.69
CA THR A 49 6.45 10.90 12.08
C THR A 49 5.94 12.30 12.39
N THR A 50 6.26 13.29 11.54
CA THR A 50 5.79 14.67 11.67
C THR A 50 4.47 14.90 10.94
N THR A 51 4.26 14.25 9.77
CA THR A 51 3.12 14.54 8.89
C THR A 51 2.02 13.48 8.94
N PHE A 52 2.37 12.22 9.24
CA PHE A 52 1.39 11.16 9.36
C PHE A 52 0.73 11.19 10.76
N PRO A 53 -0.61 10.99 10.87
CA PRO A 53 -1.29 10.99 12.15
C PRO A 53 -0.69 9.98 13.13
N GLN A 54 -0.36 10.43 14.34
CA GLN A 54 0.22 9.58 15.39
C GLN A 54 -0.77 8.59 15.99
N THR A 55 -2.07 8.88 15.85
CA THR A 55 -3.17 8.02 16.28
C THR A 55 -4.19 7.92 15.15
N LEU A 56 -4.58 6.70 14.85
CA LEU A 56 -5.64 6.40 13.91
C LEU A 56 -6.77 5.69 14.67
N PRO A 57 -8.04 5.98 14.37
CA PRO A 57 -9.16 5.26 14.98
C PRO A 57 -9.27 3.83 14.45
N GLY A 58 -9.91 2.95 15.24
CA GLY A 58 -10.18 1.58 14.86
C GLY A 58 -9.00 0.62 15.03
N GLU A 59 -9.05 -0.47 14.31
CA GLU A 59 -8.01 -1.50 14.33
C GLU A 59 -6.99 -1.27 13.22
N LEU A 60 -5.73 -1.54 13.52
CA LEU A 60 -4.60 -1.33 12.61
C LEU A 60 -3.88 -2.65 12.37
N PHE A 61 -3.68 -2.98 11.11
CA PHE A 61 -3.00 -4.20 10.67
C PHE A 61 -1.79 -3.82 9.79
N PRO A 62 -0.60 -3.66 10.40
CA PRO A 62 0.62 -3.34 9.66
C PRO A 62 1.16 -4.57 8.91
N GLU A 63 1.69 -4.36 7.69
CA GLU A 63 2.25 -5.39 6.81
C GLU A 63 1.27 -6.56 6.55
N TYR A 64 -0.02 -6.22 6.44
CA TYR A 64 -1.10 -7.20 6.35
C TYR A 64 -1.23 -7.77 4.93
N THR A 65 -1.29 -9.10 4.84
CA THR A 65 -1.43 -9.79 3.55
C THR A 65 -2.80 -10.45 3.46
N LEU A 66 -3.51 -10.19 2.36
CA LEU A 66 -4.76 -10.84 1.98
C LEU A 66 -4.60 -11.58 0.66
N GLY A 67 -5.27 -12.73 0.55
CA GLY A 67 -5.43 -13.48 -0.69
C GLY A 67 -6.90 -13.76 -0.95
N VAL A 68 -7.32 -13.70 -2.20
CA VAL A 68 -8.66 -14.07 -2.68
C VAL A 68 -8.56 -14.85 -3.98
N THR A 69 -9.53 -15.69 -4.26
CA THR A 69 -9.61 -16.39 -5.54
C THR A 69 -10.45 -15.58 -6.53
N LEU A 70 -9.87 -15.22 -7.67
CA LEU A 70 -10.56 -14.54 -8.76
C LEU A 70 -10.31 -15.28 -10.08
N GLY A 71 -11.38 -15.69 -10.77
CA GLY A 71 -11.24 -16.40 -12.04
C GLY A 71 -10.46 -17.73 -11.95
N GLY A 72 -10.48 -18.40 -10.80
CA GLY A 72 -9.75 -19.65 -10.55
C GLY A 72 -8.25 -19.45 -10.25
N GLN A 73 -7.79 -18.21 -10.07
CA GLN A 73 -6.42 -17.90 -9.71
C GLN A 73 -6.37 -17.12 -8.39
N GLU A 74 -5.29 -17.30 -7.64
CA GLU A 74 -5.06 -16.54 -6.41
C GLU A 74 -4.56 -15.13 -6.75
N LEU A 75 -5.21 -14.14 -6.16
CA LEU A 75 -4.83 -12.74 -6.21
C LEU A 75 -4.46 -12.28 -4.82
N THR A 76 -3.22 -11.84 -4.62
CA THR A 76 -2.68 -11.47 -3.30
C THR A 76 -2.34 -9.98 -3.26
N ALA A 77 -2.66 -9.34 -2.15
CA ALA A 77 -2.25 -7.98 -1.82
C ALA A 77 -1.56 -7.95 -0.45
N LYS A 78 -0.45 -7.21 -0.37
CA LYS A 78 0.22 -6.92 0.89
C LYS A 78 0.19 -5.42 1.14
N TYR A 79 -0.50 -5.01 2.19
CA TYR A 79 -0.67 -3.61 2.57
C TYR A 79 0.41 -3.20 3.56
N ASP A 80 1.01 -2.01 3.39
CA ASP A 80 1.92 -1.46 4.39
C ASP A 80 1.20 -1.22 5.71
N LEU A 81 -0.06 -0.72 5.63
CA LEU A 81 -0.98 -0.64 6.75
C LEU A 81 -2.43 -0.76 6.24
N LEU A 82 -3.23 -1.60 6.87
CA LEU A 82 -4.68 -1.61 6.73
C LEU A 82 -5.30 -1.06 8.01
N GLN A 83 -6.17 -0.05 7.90
CA GLN A 83 -6.98 0.49 8.97
C GLN A 83 -8.44 0.10 8.77
N CYS A 84 -9.07 -0.40 9.84
CA CYS A 84 -10.48 -0.78 9.87
C CYS A 84 -11.18 -0.01 10.98
N ASP A 85 -12.13 0.87 10.63
CA ASP A 85 -12.88 1.66 11.60
C ASP A 85 -14.35 1.76 11.19
N SER A 86 -15.24 1.05 11.91
CA SER A 86 -16.71 1.19 11.79
C SER A 86 -17.23 1.13 10.35
N GLY A 87 -16.73 0.18 9.54
CA GLY A 87 -17.10 0.04 8.13
C GLY A 87 -16.33 0.95 7.17
N HIS A 88 -15.37 1.72 7.67
CA HIS A 88 -14.44 2.48 6.86
C HIS A 88 -13.11 1.75 6.79
N PHE A 89 -12.65 1.45 5.59
CA PHE A 89 -11.39 0.75 5.34
C PHE A 89 -10.43 1.67 4.61
N THR A 90 -9.22 1.82 5.16
CA THR A 90 -8.16 2.60 4.54
C THR A 90 -6.93 1.74 4.35
N ILE A 91 -6.49 1.60 3.11
CA ILE A 91 -5.23 0.99 2.72
C ILE A 91 -4.21 2.11 2.63
N TYR A 92 -3.13 2.01 3.37
CA TYR A 92 -1.99 2.92 3.26
C TYR A 92 -0.83 2.22 2.55
N ASP A 93 -0.13 2.98 1.73
CA ASP A 93 1.07 2.55 1.02
C ASP A 93 2.11 3.68 1.04
N TRP A 94 3.32 3.35 1.44
CA TRP A 94 4.42 4.28 1.62
C TRP A 94 5.31 4.31 0.40
N LYS A 95 5.51 5.50 -0.17
CA LYS A 95 6.36 5.68 -1.36
C LYS A 95 7.60 6.52 -1.03
N THR A 96 8.77 5.94 -1.24
CA THR A 96 10.07 6.57 -1.02
C THR A 96 10.77 6.95 -2.33
N SER A 97 9.99 7.17 -3.40
CA SER A 97 10.51 7.54 -4.70
C SER A 97 11.17 8.93 -4.66
N ARG A 98 12.25 9.12 -5.43
CA ARG A 98 12.95 10.41 -5.52
C ARG A 98 12.12 11.48 -6.21
N ARG A 99 11.24 11.08 -7.10
CA ARG A 99 10.34 11.98 -7.83
C ARG A 99 8.92 11.69 -7.41
N GLN A 100 8.19 12.75 -7.14
CA GLN A 100 6.77 12.65 -6.88
C GLN A 100 6.06 12.12 -8.13
N PRO A 101 5.35 10.98 -8.04
CA PRO A 101 4.51 10.51 -9.12
C PRO A 101 3.29 11.43 -9.29
N SER A 102 2.77 11.54 -10.50
CA SER A 102 1.48 12.24 -10.68
C SER A 102 0.33 11.37 -10.17
N LYS A 103 -0.76 12.01 -9.76
CA LYS A 103 -1.99 11.31 -9.35
C LYS A 103 -2.50 10.36 -10.45
N THR A 104 -2.44 10.79 -11.71
CA THR A 104 -2.85 9.97 -12.87
C THR A 104 -1.97 8.74 -13.03
N TRP A 105 -0.65 8.88 -12.82
CA TRP A 105 0.27 7.75 -12.89
C TRP A 105 -0.03 6.73 -11.79
N LEU A 106 -0.22 7.18 -10.55
CA LEU A 106 -0.60 6.31 -9.43
C LEU A 106 -1.93 5.59 -9.68
N ALA A 107 -2.94 6.29 -10.18
CA ALA A 107 -4.23 5.69 -10.54
C ALA A 107 -4.11 4.58 -11.59
N GLY A 108 -3.14 4.69 -12.49
CA GLY A 108 -2.85 3.67 -13.52
C GLY A 108 -2.05 2.46 -13.04
N GLN A 109 -1.52 2.48 -11.81
CA GLN A 109 -0.72 1.36 -11.31
C GLN A 109 -1.59 0.14 -10.99
N MET A 110 -1.05 -1.06 -11.23
CA MET A 110 -1.72 -2.32 -10.88
C MET A 110 -2.05 -2.37 -9.38
N GLN A 111 -1.19 -1.87 -8.54
CA GLN A 111 -1.38 -1.79 -7.09
C GLN A 111 -2.65 -0.99 -6.73
N SER A 112 -2.89 0.15 -7.39
CA SER A 112 -4.09 0.97 -7.16
C SER A 112 -5.40 0.30 -7.55
N ARG A 113 -5.34 -0.71 -8.44
CA ARG A 113 -6.49 -1.53 -8.85
C ARG A 113 -6.63 -2.79 -8.00
N VAL A 114 -5.53 -3.52 -7.82
CA VAL A 114 -5.51 -4.83 -7.16
C VAL A 114 -5.77 -4.70 -5.67
N PHE A 115 -5.15 -3.75 -4.99
CA PHE A 115 -5.22 -3.68 -3.53
C PHE A 115 -6.65 -3.42 -3.02
N PRO A 116 -7.39 -2.42 -3.52
CA PRO A 116 -8.78 -2.22 -3.12
C PRO A 116 -9.68 -3.36 -3.56
N LEU A 117 -9.44 -3.95 -4.74
CA LEU A 117 -10.24 -5.07 -5.24
C LEU A 117 -10.10 -6.32 -4.34
N VAL A 118 -8.86 -6.70 -3.96
CA VAL A 118 -8.62 -7.84 -3.06
C VAL A 118 -9.35 -7.63 -1.73
N LEU A 119 -9.26 -6.42 -1.15
CA LEU A 119 -9.95 -6.13 0.10
C LEU A 119 -11.47 -6.20 -0.05
N ALA A 120 -12.03 -5.61 -1.10
CA ALA A 120 -13.47 -5.63 -1.35
C ALA A 120 -14.01 -7.06 -1.55
N LEU A 121 -13.31 -7.89 -2.32
CA LEU A 121 -13.67 -9.30 -2.51
C LEU A 121 -13.59 -10.11 -1.21
N HIS A 122 -12.54 -9.89 -0.41
CA HIS A 122 -12.42 -10.54 0.89
C HIS A 122 -13.56 -10.16 1.84
N LEU A 123 -13.90 -8.87 1.91
CA LEU A 123 -15.01 -8.38 2.74
C LEU A 123 -16.36 -8.99 2.30
N ASP A 124 -16.57 -9.17 1.00
CA ASP A 124 -17.75 -9.84 0.44
C ASP A 124 -17.78 -11.33 0.84
N GLU A 125 -16.65 -12.05 0.72
CA GLU A 125 -16.54 -13.46 1.12
C GLU A 125 -16.90 -13.71 2.58
N ILE A 126 -16.53 -12.77 3.48
CA ILE A 126 -16.83 -12.87 4.92
C ILE A 126 -18.14 -12.18 5.32
N ASN A 127 -18.95 -11.72 4.33
CA ASN A 127 -20.19 -10.97 4.53
C ASN A 127 -20.03 -9.74 5.44
N GLN A 128 -18.92 -9.02 5.31
CA GLN A 128 -18.66 -7.78 6.03
C GLN A 128 -18.92 -6.57 5.13
N PRO A 129 -20.04 -5.86 5.30
CA PRO A 129 -20.33 -4.68 4.52
C PRO A 129 -19.37 -3.53 4.90
N PHE A 130 -19.08 -2.68 3.92
CA PHE A 130 -18.31 -1.46 4.15
C PHE A 130 -19.04 -0.22 3.63
N THR A 131 -18.81 0.91 4.29
CA THR A 131 -19.36 2.22 3.94
C THR A 131 -18.39 2.99 3.05
N GLU A 132 -17.10 2.88 3.31
CA GLU A 132 -16.05 3.53 2.55
C GLU A 132 -14.83 2.61 2.46
N LEU A 133 -14.26 2.52 1.28
CA LEU A 133 -12.98 1.91 1.01
C LEU A 133 -12.11 2.91 0.25
N ARG A 134 -10.92 3.18 0.77
CA ARG A 134 -9.98 4.11 0.14
C ARG A 134 -8.55 3.61 0.23
N MET A 135 -7.74 4.06 -0.73
CA MET A 135 -6.30 3.87 -0.72
C MET A 135 -5.60 5.21 -0.60
N VAL A 136 -4.61 5.28 0.26
CA VAL A 136 -3.83 6.48 0.57
C VAL A 136 -2.37 6.20 0.29
N TYR A 137 -1.79 6.96 -0.64
CA TYR A 137 -0.35 6.97 -0.86
C TYR A 137 0.28 8.11 -0.07
N TRP A 138 1.11 7.78 0.90
CA TRP A 138 2.00 8.74 1.53
C TRP A 138 3.31 8.77 0.76
N GLU A 139 3.77 9.97 0.41
CA GLU A 139 4.96 10.18 -0.43
C GLU A 139 6.05 10.90 0.35
N ALA A 140 7.22 10.30 0.47
CA ALA A 140 8.37 10.93 1.13
C ALA A 140 8.84 12.23 0.43
N ALA A 141 8.58 12.36 -0.88
CA ALA A 141 8.90 13.56 -1.64
C ALA A 141 7.90 14.72 -1.38
N GLN A 142 6.69 14.43 -0.87
CA GLN A 142 5.66 15.41 -0.53
C GLN A 142 4.79 14.92 0.63
N PRO A 143 5.34 14.77 1.82
CA PRO A 143 4.71 14.06 2.94
C PRO A 143 3.43 14.72 3.46
N GLU A 144 3.26 16.04 3.24
CA GLU A 144 2.08 16.81 3.69
C GLU A 144 0.86 16.66 2.77
N ARG A 145 1.02 16.05 1.59
CA ARG A 145 -0.03 15.97 0.56
C ARG A 145 -0.20 14.56 0.03
N PRO A 146 -0.74 13.63 0.84
CA PRO A 146 -0.99 12.27 0.40
C PRO A 146 -2.01 12.23 -0.74
N TYR A 147 -1.88 11.27 -1.64
CA TYR A 147 -2.90 11.00 -2.64
C TYR A 147 -3.95 10.05 -2.09
N ILE A 148 -5.21 10.44 -2.22
CA ILE A 148 -6.36 9.64 -1.76
C ILE A 148 -7.18 9.20 -2.96
N PHE A 149 -7.43 7.89 -3.06
CA PHE A 149 -8.28 7.26 -4.04
C PHE A 149 -9.43 6.55 -3.32
N LYS A 150 -10.67 6.94 -3.63
CA LYS A 150 -11.87 6.29 -3.10
C LYS A 150 -12.34 5.26 -4.10
N SER A 151 -12.65 4.06 -3.60
CA SER A 151 -13.27 3.01 -4.40
C SER A 151 -14.78 3.14 -4.37
N THR A 152 -15.39 2.98 -5.54
CA THR A 152 -16.84 2.89 -5.71
C THR A 152 -17.20 1.51 -6.23
N ALA A 153 -18.47 1.11 -6.12
CA ALA A 153 -18.94 -0.14 -6.70
C ALA A 153 -18.61 -0.22 -8.21
N GLN A 154 -18.72 0.90 -8.92
CA GLN A 154 -18.38 0.98 -10.33
C GLN A 154 -16.88 0.76 -10.57
N THR A 155 -16.00 1.48 -9.87
CA THR A 155 -14.54 1.33 -10.07
C THR A 155 -14.06 -0.06 -9.70
N LEU A 156 -14.61 -0.67 -8.65
CA LEU A 156 -14.29 -2.06 -8.27
C LEU A 156 -14.72 -3.06 -9.34
N ALA A 157 -15.91 -2.88 -9.92
CA ALA A 157 -16.39 -3.74 -11.02
C ALA A 157 -15.54 -3.59 -12.29
N GLU A 158 -15.14 -2.37 -12.63
CA GLU A 158 -14.23 -2.09 -13.76
C GLU A 158 -12.84 -2.72 -13.53
N ASP A 159 -12.29 -2.61 -12.33
CA ASP A 159 -11.00 -3.20 -11.98
C ASP A 159 -11.08 -4.74 -11.97
N GLN A 160 -12.16 -5.32 -11.46
CA GLN A 160 -12.39 -6.76 -11.50
C GLN A 160 -12.44 -7.27 -12.95
N ALA A 161 -13.21 -6.60 -13.81
CA ALA A 161 -13.31 -6.97 -15.22
C ALA A 161 -11.95 -6.86 -15.93
N PHE A 162 -11.20 -5.80 -15.67
CA PHE A 162 -9.85 -5.59 -16.22
C PHE A 162 -8.88 -6.70 -15.78
N ILE A 163 -8.84 -7.04 -14.48
CA ILE A 163 -7.96 -8.08 -13.96
C ILE A 163 -8.33 -9.45 -14.52
N LEU A 164 -9.61 -9.79 -14.59
CA LEU A 164 -10.07 -11.04 -15.22
C LEU A 164 -9.65 -11.14 -16.68
N ALA A 165 -9.81 -10.07 -17.45
CA ALA A 165 -9.39 -10.03 -18.86
C ALA A 165 -7.86 -10.21 -19.01
N LEU A 166 -7.08 -9.59 -18.11
CA LEU A 166 -5.62 -9.75 -18.09
C LEU A 166 -5.22 -11.19 -17.76
N MET A 167 -5.82 -11.81 -16.74
CA MET A 167 -5.59 -13.22 -16.37
C MET A 167 -5.92 -14.16 -17.54
N GLN A 168 -7.04 -13.95 -18.22
CA GLN A 168 -7.40 -14.74 -19.40
C GLN A 168 -6.38 -14.59 -20.54
N LYS A 169 -5.86 -13.37 -20.74
CA LYS A 169 -4.81 -13.14 -21.73
C LYS A 169 -3.54 -13.87 -21.38
N ILE A 170 -3.09 -13.80 -20.12
CA ILE A 170 -1.88 -14.48 -19.64
C ILE A 170 -2.04 -16.01 -19.81
N ASN A 171 -3.18 -16.57 -19.46
CA ASN A 171 -3.43 -18.02 -19.57
C ASN A 171 -3.44 -18.54 -21.04
N ARG A 172 -3.56 -17.65 -22.02
CA ARG A 172 -3.48 -18.01 -23.46
C ARG A 172 -2.07 -17.93 -24.01
N LEU A 173 -1.12 -17.34 -23.27
CA LEU A 173 0.27 -17.26 -23.71
C LEU A 173 0.93 -18.64 -23.61
N SER A 174 1.66 -19.01 -24.62
CA SER A 174 2.48 -20.21 -24.67
C SER A 174 3.93 -19.89 -24.27
N PRO A 175 4.77 -20.88 -23.91
CA PRO A 175 6.19 -20.65 -23.67
C PRO A 175 6.94 -20.02 -24.86
N ALA A 176 6.37 -20.07 -26.05
CA ALA A 176 6.95 -19.46 -27.27
C ALA A 176 6.68 -17.94 -27.38
N ASP A 177 5.83 -17.40 -26.50
CA ASP A 177 5.44 -15.98 -26.49
C ASP A 177 6.32 -15.14 -25.51
N PHE A 178 7.33 -15.78 -24.88
CA PHE A 178 8.29 -15.17 -23.93
C PHE A 178 9.72 -15.12 -24.44
#